data_25b61eb5ee25d7b439080ce3fbfdd732
#
_entry.id   25b61eb5ee25d7b439080ce3fbfdd732
#
_cell.length_a   1.000
_cell.length_b   1.000
_cell.length_c   1.000
_cell.angle_alpha   90.00
_cell.angle_beta   90.00
_cell.angle_gamma   90.00
#
_symmetry.space_group_name_H-M   'P 1'
#
loop_
_entity.id
_entity.type
_entity.pdbx_description
1 polymer ?
#
loop_
_entity_poly.entity_id
_entity_poly.type
_entity_poly.pdbx_seq_one_letter_code
_entity_poly.pdbx_strand_id
1 'polypeptide(L)' 'MTARSTSPRPDEDDVHLSVHLHDVRMDFAACLTAALLFVKDWRIYHYHDAVAIIPGDTDGLPRLPNERLYLEP' A
#
# COMPACT_ATOMS: atom_id res chain seq x y z
N MET A 1 -15.99 8.76 -17.22
CA MET A 1 -14.69 8.22 -16.90
C MET A 1 -14.46 8.19 -15.41
N THR A 2 -13.97 7.15 -14.92
CA THR A 2 -13.80 7.06 -13.48
C THR A 2 -12.63 7.88 -13.00
N ALA A 3 -12.77 8.38 -11.79
CA ALA A 3 -11.69 9.11 -11.13
C ALA A 3 -10.73 8.18 -10.40
N ARG A 4 -10.81 6.90 -10.69
CA ARG A 4 -9.99 5.92 -10.01
C ARG A 4 -8.51 6.16 -10.27
N SER A 5 -7.72 6.06 -9.23
CA SER A 5 -6.27 6.16 -9.35
C SER A 5 -5.72 5.00 -10.17
N THR A 6 -4.68 5.28 -10.92
CA THR A 6 -4.06 4.28 -11.77
C THR A 6 -2.80 3.74 -11.11
N SER A 7 -2.64 2.43 -11.12
CA SER A 7 -1.43 1.81 -10.60
C SER A 7 -0.22 2.20 -11.45
N PRO A 8 0.93 2.48 -10.83
CA PRO A 8 2.17 2.68 -11.58
C PRO A 8 2.68 1.41 -12.23
N ARG A 9 2.16 0.26 -11.81
CA ARG A 9 2.49 -1.05 -12.40
C ARG A 9 1.19 -1.78 -12.74
N PRO A 10 0.49 -1.38 -13.81
CA PRO A 10 -0.83 -1.94 -14.11
C PRO A 10 -0.82 -3.44 -14.44
N ASP A 11 0.34 -4.00 -14.74
CA ASP A 11 0.47 -5.43 -14.99
C ASP A 11 0.58 -6.26 -13.71
N GLU A 12 0.70 -5.60 -12.56
CA GLU A 12 0.71 -6.28 -11.27
C GLU A 12 -0.65 -6.14 -10.59
N ASP A 13 -1.00 -7.12 -9.78
CA ASP A 13 -2.22 -7.04 -8.99
C ASP A 13 -2.06 -5.96 -7.92
N ASP A 14 -3.14 -5.26 -7.66
CA ASP A 14 -3.21 -4.37 -6.51
C ASP A 14 -3.53 -5.18 -5.26
N VAL A 15 -2.98 -4.77 -4.14
CA VAL A 15 -3.25 -5.41 -2.88
C VAL A 15 -3.72 -4.39 -1.86
N HIS A 16 -4.48 -4.86 -0.88
CA HIS A 16 -4.99 -4.03 0.21
C HIS A 16 -3.92 -3.97 1.31
N LEU A 17 -3.42 -2.77 1.55
CA LEU A 17 -2.40 -2.53 2.55
C LEU A 17 -3.05 -1.82 3.74
N SER A 18 -2.98 -2.44 4.91
CA SER A 18 -3.53 -1.88 6.14
C SER A 18 -2.39 -1.44 7.05
N VAL A 19 -2.44 -0.19 7.48
CA VAL A 19 -1.39 0.40 8.30
C VAL A 19 -2.01 0.89 9.59
N HIS A 20 -1.45 0.46 10.72
CA HIS A 20 -1.83 0.97 12.02
C HIS A 20 -0.71 1.84 12.56
N LEU A 21 -1.02 3.09 12.82
CA LEU A 21 -0.07 4.03 13.40
C LEU A 21 -0.74 4.63 14.63
N HIS A 22 -0.19 4.33 15.80
CA HIS A 22 -0.81 4.68 17.08
C HIS A 22 -2.20 4.03 17.15
N ASP A 23 -3.25 4.80 17.28
CA ASP A 23 -4.61 4.26 17.34
C ASP A 23 -5.37 4.45 16.03
N VAL A 24 -4.66 4.81 14.96
CA VAL A 24 -5.29 5.11 13.67
C VAL A 24 -5.00 3.99 12.69
N ARG A 25 -6.04 3.50 12.04
CA ARG A 25 -5.90 2.55 10.95
C ARG A 25 -6.12 3.28 9.63
N MET A 26 -5.21 3.04 8.69
CA MET A 26 -5.32 3.56 7.34
C MET A 26 -5.24 2.43 6.35
N ASP A 27 -6.05 2.49 5.31
CA ASP A 27 -6.10 1.43 4.31
C ASP A 27 -5.82 2.03 2.93
N PHE A 28 -4.98 1.34 2.16
CA PHE A 28 -4.55 1.81 0.85
C PHE A 28 -4.54 0.66 -0.15
N ALA A 29 -4.62 1.01 -1.42
CA ALA A 29 -4.32 0.08 -2.50
C ALA A 29 -2.93 0.38 -3.03
N ALA A 30 -2.17 -0.65 -3.32
CA ALA A 30 -0.84 -0.50 -3.89
C ALA A 30 -0.54 -1.69 -4.79
N CYS A 31 0.28 -1.48 -5.82
CA CYS A 31 0.72 -2.62 -6.61
C CYS A 31 1.59 -3.53 -5.76
N LEU A 32 1.65 -4.79 -6.11
CA LEU A 32 2.30 -5.79 -5.27
C LEU A 32 3.74 -5.42 -4.92
N THR A 33 4.54 -5.01 -5.90
CA THR A 33 5.93 -4.67 -5.65
C THR A 33 6.06 -3.53 -4.64
N ALA A 34 5.29 -2.46 -4.83
CA ALA A 34 5.34 -1.32 -3.92
C ALA A 34 4.88 -1.71 -2.52
N ALA A 35 3.85 -2.54 -2.43
CA ALA A 35 3.33 -2.98 -1.14
C ALA A 35 4.37 -3.77 -0.37
N LEU A 36 5.06 -4.69 -1.03
CA LEU A 36 6.08 -5.50 -0.38
C LEU A 36 7.25 -4.66 0.11
N LEU A 37 7.68 -3.70 -0.70
CA LEU A 37 8.77 -2.82 -0.31
C LEU A 37 8.35 -1.87 0.81
N PHE A 38 7.11 -1.41 0.79
CA PHE A 38 6.58 -0.59 1.86
C PHE A 38 6.58 -1.35 3.19
N VAL A 39 6.11 -2.60 3.18
CA VAL A 39 6.07 -3.42 4.40
C VAL A 39 7.47 -3.64 4.94
N LYS A 40 8.42 -3.94 4.06
CA LYS A 40 9.81 -4.14 4.46
C LYS A 40 10.38 -2.90 5.13
N ASP A 41 10.15 -1.74 4.50
CA ASP A 41 10.66 -0.46 4.99
C ASP A 41 9.99 -0.09 6.32
N TRP A 42 8.69 -0.32 6.41
CA TRP A 42 7.93 -0.03 7.62
C TRP A 42 8.47 -0.83 8.81
N ARG A 43 8.77 -2.11 8.61
CA ARG A 43 9.27 -2.96 9.68
C ARG A 43 10.62 -2.51 10.22
N ILE A 44 11.41 -1.84 9.39
CA ILE A 44 12.70 -1.31 9.82
C ILE A 44 12.52 -0.09 10.73
N TYR A 45 11.61 0.80 10.37
CA TYR A 45 11.48 2.10 11.03
C TYR A 45 10.33 2.18 12.03
N HIS A 46 9.37 1.26 11.95
CA HIS A 46 8.15 1.33 12.74
C HIS A 46 7.79 -0.03 13.31
N TYR A 47 8.74 -0.69 13.92
CA TYR A 47 8.52 -2.07 14.34
C TYR A 47 7.44 -2.21 15.42
N HIS A 48 7.05 -1.12 16.07
CA HIS A 48 5.98 -1.16 17.06
C HIS A 48 4.59 -1.04 16.42
N ASP A 49 4.52 -0.59 15.19
CA ASP A 49 3.26 -0.35 14.51
C ASP A 49 2.96 -1.49 13.55
N ALA A 50 1.69 -1.83 13.44
CA ALA A 50 1.28 -2.95 12.61
C ALA A 50 1.09 -2.51 11.17
N VAL A 51 1.56 -3.35 10.25
CA VAL A 51 1.28 -3.21 8.83
C VAL A 51 1.03 -4.60 8.28
N ALA A 52 0.04 -4.72 7.41
CA ALA A 52 -0.33 -6.02 6.86
C ALA A 52 -0.87 -5.87 5.46
N ILE A 53 -0.65 -6.91 4.66
CA ILE A 53 -1.32 -7.05 3.37
C ILE A 53 -2.54 -7.92 3.62
N ILE A 54 -3.71 -7.39 3.31
CA ILE A 54 -4.98 -8.05 3.60
C ILE A 54 -5.54 -8.58 2.29
N PRO A 55 -5.89 -9.86 2.22
CA PRO A 55 -6.53 -10.39 1.02
C PRO A 55 -7.91 -9.76 0.83
N GLY A 56 -8.30 -9.60 -0.42
CA GLY A 56 -9.59 -9.09 -0.75
C GLY A 56 -9.53 -7.97 -1.76
N ASP A 57 -10.66 -7.30 -1.92
CA ASP A 57 -10.89 -6.29 -2.93
C ASP A 57 -10.23 -4.97 -2.53
N THR A 58 -9.70 -4.28 -3.53
CA THR A 58 -9.12 -2.95 -3.32
C THR A 58 -10.02 -1.83 -3.79
N ASP A 59 -11.24 -2.13 -4.17
CA ASP A 59 -12.19 -1.13 -4.64
C ASP A 59 -12.44 -0.08 -3.57
N GLY A 60 -12.42 1.17 -4.00
CA GLY A 60 -12.72 2.27 -3.11
C GLY A 60 -11.56 2.72 -2.24
N LEU A 61 -10.45 2.02 -2.25
CA LEU A 61 -9.29 2.40 -1.46
C LEU A 61 -8.45 3.43 -2.20
N PRO A 62 -7.93 4.44 -1.49
CA PRO A 62 -6.98 5.37 -2.11
C PRO A 62 -5.65 4.67 -2.39
N ARG A 63 -4.92 5.18 -3.39
CA ARG A 63 -3.59 4.67 -3.66
C ARG A 63 -2.64 5.03 -2.52
N LEU A 64 -1.66 4.18 -2.28
CA LEU A 64 -0.64 4.45 -1.27
C LEU A 64 0.11 5.74 -1.64
N PRO A 65 0.20 6.71 -0.73
CA PRO A 65 0.99 7.92 -1.00
C PRO A 65 2.43 7.57 -1.31
N ASN A 66 3.00 8.24 -2.30
CA ASN A 66 4.38 8.03 -2.72
C ASN A 66 4.67 6.61 -3.17
N GLU A 67 3.65 5.94 -3.71
CA GLU A 67 3.80 4.55 -4.17
C GLU A 67 4.97 4.38 -5.12
N ARG A 68 5.19 5.36 -5.99
CA ARG A 68 6.27 5.27 -6.97
C ARG A 68 7.65 5.28 -6.35
N LEU A 69 7.80 5.87 -5.17
CA LEU A 69 9.09 5.90 -4.50
C LEU A 69 9.56 4.51 -4.07
N TYR A 70 8.63 3.58 -3.96
CA TYR A 70 8.96 2.20 -3.63
C TYR A 70 9.28 1.35 -4.85
N LEU A 71 9.19 1.95 -6.04
CA LEU A 71 9.53 1.27 -7.29
C LEU A 71 10.79 1.82 -7.91
N GLU A 72 11.10 3.07 -7.62
CA GLU A 72 12.24 3.78 -8.19
C GLU A 72 13.07 4.35 -7.05
N PRO A 73 14.15 3.68 -6.71
CA PRO A 73 15.03 4.12 -5.62
C PRO A 73 15.69 5.46 -5.90
#